data_8f9dd4c8e5741400e3038f196d4d0d4b
#
_entry.id   8f9dd4c8e5741400e3038f196d4d0d4b
#
_cell.length_a   1.000
_cell.length_b   1.000
_cell.length_c   1.000
_cell.angle_alpha   90.00
_cell.angle_beta   90.00
_cell.angle_gamma   90.00
#
_symmetry.space_group_name_H-M   'P 1'
#
loop_
_entity.id
_entity.type
_entity.pdbx_description
1 polymer ?
#
loop_
_entity_poly.entity_id
_entity_poly.type
_entity_poly.pdbx_seq_one_letter_code
_entity_poly.pdbx_strand_id
1 'polypeptide(L)'
;MKISAVFLVFACTAAFGHKVQLRDGIVPQKLAPILVSQEILPEISWEHIRDIVLTKGDLKAGFVQADVTEYVLEIMTNLQEVIVRQGYDPLELSDETIKLFPGSVTLKNGWLSDASTITVSDSVIARYTISTKVLDVVLPISFNCLLITYDYVTKIILLRIHGDVEAEIKHFKLDLELGFNFSSYHAFASKANVKDSGSIAFKFTGLGLLDWVINLLIGVFTTLFRGIILSVINLIIESPVQSIVSAINNAIDQLLQNNSTASVTY
;
A
#
# COMPACT_ATOMS: atom_id res chain seq x y z
N MET A 1 12.68 -34.65 -4.86
CA MET A 1 13.43 -33.53 -4.30
C MET A 1 12.38 -32.59 -3.67
N LYS A 2 12.26 -32.62 -2.34
CA LYS A 2 11.34 -31.71 -1.64
C LYS A 2 11.96 -30.31 -1.70
N ILE A 3 11.45 -29.46 -2.60
CA ILE A 3 11.74 -28.03 -2.55
C ILE A 3 10.97 -27.54 -1.34
N SER A 4 11.70 -27.34 -0.25
CA SER A 4 11.15 -26.70 0.94
C SER A 4 10.58 -25.34 0.53
N ALA A 5 9.38 -25.10 0.97
CA ALA A 5 8.56 -23.93 0.70
C ALA A 5 9.39 -22.66 0.61
N VAL A 6 9.22 -21.93 -0.47
CA VAL A 6 9.72 -20.56 -0.60
C VAL A 6 8.75 -19.71 0.21
N PHE A 7 9.20 -19.33 1.39
CA PHE A 7 8.44 -18.57 2.35
C PHE A 7 8.48 -17.08 1.99
N LEU A 8 7.31 -16.49 1.82
CA LEU A 8 7.19 -15.07 1.66
C LEU A 8 7.28 -14.43 3.05
N VAL A 9 8.51 -14.25 3.52
CA VAL A 9 8.75 -13.44 4.70
C VAL A 9 8.68 -11.98 4.26
N PHE A 10 7.77 -11.20 4.85
CA PHE A 10 7.78 -9.75 4.74
C PHE A 10 9.01 -9.20 5.48
N ALA A 11 10.20 -9.41 4.93
CA ALA A 11 11.39 -8.71 5.33
C ALA A 11 11.51 -7.46 4.44
N CYS A 12 10.90 -6.36 4.85
CA CYS A 12 11.28 -5.07 4.32
C CYS A 12 12.69 -4.72 4.83
N THR A 13 13.73 -5.28 4.20
CA THR A 13 15.03 -4.65 4.26
C THR A 13 14.97 -3.45 3.33
N ALA A 14 14.79 -2.27 3.91
CA ALA A 14 14.99 -1.04 3.18
C ALA A 14 16.46 -0.91 2.81
N ALA A 15 16.81 -1.43 1.68
CA ALA A 15 17.95 -0.92 0.94
C ALA A 15 17.40 0.10 -0.06
N PHE A 16 17.95 1.28 0.02
CA PHE A 16 17.82 2.41 -0.88
C PHE A 16 16.71 3.41 -0.59
N GLY A 17 17.16 4.52 0.04
CA GLY A 17 16.56 5.82 -0.10
C GLY A 17 16.45 6.26 -1.56
N HIS A 18 15.50 5.71 -2.28
CA HIS A 18 15.04 6.35 -3.49
C HIS A 18 14.01 7.38 -3.06
N LYS A 19 14.45 8.65 -3.13
CA LYS A 19 13.54 9.79 -3.13
C LYS A 19 12.52 9.52 -4.22
N VAL A 20 11.30 9.12 -3.84
CA VAL A 20 10.15 9.21 -4.72
C VAL A 20 9.93 10.70 -4.90
N GLN A 21 10.50 11.26 -5.96
CA GLN A 21 10.12 12.57 -6.43
C GLN A 21 8.74 12.42 -7.05
N LEU A 22 7.71 12.61 -6.24
CA LEU A 22 6.46 13.10 -6.78
C LEU A 22 6.80 14.43 -7.45
N ARG A 23 6.38 14.59 -8.68
CA ARG A 23 6.40 15.88 -9.36
C ARG A 23 5.61 16.85 -8.47
N ASP A 24 6.30 17.77 -7.77
CA ASP A 24 5.78 18.71 -6.79
C ASP A 24 5.23 18.02 -5.51
N GLY A 25 6.15 17.42 -4.70
CA GLY A 25 5.71 16.41 -3.82
C GLY A 25 5.91 16.54 -2.37
N ILE A 26 5.02 15.91 -1.73
CA ILE A 26 4.96 15.67 -0.32
C ILE A 26 5.74 14.39 -0.04
N VAL A 27 6.90 14.52 0.60
CA VAL A 27 7.70 13.38 1.07
C VAL A 27 7.62 13.34 2.59
N PRO A 28 7.17 12.26 3.22
CA PRO A 28 7.27 12.08 4.67
C PRO A 28 8.72 12.26 5.12
N GLN A 29 8.97 13.14 6.09
CA GLN A 29 10.32 13.56 6.48
C GLN A 29 11.17 12.48 7.12
N LYS A 30 10.59 11.39 7.60
CA LYS A 30 11.31 10.40 8.37
C LYS A 30 10.74 9.00 8.17
N LEU A 31 11.17 8.34 7.12
CA LEU A 31 10.97 6.93 6.98
C LEU A 31 12.25 6.21 7.37
N ALA A 32 12.29 5.74 8.62
CA ALA A 32 13.21 4.67 8.96
C ALA A 32 12.84 3.45 8.11
N PRO A 33 13.85 2.71 7.58
CA PRO A 33 13.57 1.46 6.88
C PRO A 33 12.73 0.55 7.78
N ILE A 34 11.66 -0.01 7.22
CA ILE A 34 10.87 -1.01 7.91
C ILE A 34 11.77 -2.22 8.11
N LEU A 35 12.33 -2.37 9.30
CA LEU A 35 12.84 -3.65 9.77
C LEU A 35 11.61 -4.43 10.28
N VAL A 36 10.88 -5.04 9.37
CA VAL A 36 9.89 -6.03 9.76
C VAL A 36 10.68 -7.23 10.26
N SER A 37 10.73 -7.40 11.58
CA SER A 37 11.32 -8.62 12.13
C SER A 37 10.55 -9.83 11.62
N GLN A 38 11.25 -10.87 11.24
CA GLN A 38 10.72 -12.11 10.67
C GLN A 38 9.62 -12.80 11.48
N GLU A 39 9.40 -12.37 12.73
CA GLU A 39 8.50 -13.05 13.68
C GLU A 39 7.03 -12.62 13.61
N ILE A 40 6.66 -11.64 12.75
CA ILE A 40 5.40 -10.91 12.94
C ILE A 40 4.38 -11.10 11.84
N LEU A 41 4.79 -11.47 10.63
CA LEU A 41 3.86 -11.70 9.53
C LEU A 41 3.65 -13.17 9.30
N PRO A 42 2.39 -13.62 9.17
CA PRO A 42 2.14 -14.98 8.76
C PRO A 42 2.77 -15.18 7.39
N GLU A 43 3.42 -16.28 7.28
CA GLU A 43 4.04 -16.72 6.05
C GLU A 43 2.99 -16.91 4.96
N ILE A 44 3.01 -16.07 3.91
CA ILE A 44 2.17 -16.30 2.73
C ILE A 44 2.77 -17.49 1.98
N SER A 45 2.10 -18.61 2.02
CA SER A 45 2.50 -19.80 1.28
C SER A 45 1.72 -19.89 -0.02
N TRP A 46 2.41 -19.67 -1.15
CA TRP A 46 1.83 -19.86 -2.48
C TRP A 46 1.36 -21.31 -2.71
N GLU A 47 2.10 -22.28 -2.17
CA GLU A 47 1.70 -23.68 -2.19
C GLU A 47 0.40 -23.89 -1.42
N HIS A 48 0.26 -23.28 -0.26
CA HIS A 48 -0.97 -23.39 0.53
C HIS A 48 -2.17 -22.80 -0.20
N ILE A 49 -2.03 -21.60 -0.78
CA ILE A 49 -3.10 -20.99 -1.60
C ILE A 49 -3.44 -21.89 -2.78
N ARG A 50 -2.44 -22.40 -3.50
CA ARG A 50 -2.65 -23.31 -4.62
C ARG A 50 -3.36 -24.59 -4.18
N ASP A 51 -2.99 -25.16 -3.03
CA ASP A 51 -3.60 -26.37 -2.52
C ASP A 51 -5.05 -26.16 -2.09
N ILE A 52 -5.39 -24.99 -1.51
CA ILE A 52 -6.79 -24.59 -1.29
C ILE A 52 -7.55 -24.56 -2.63
N VAL A 53 -6.98 -23.90 -3.64
CA VAL A 53 -7.61 -23.77 -4.96
C VAL A 53 -7.82 -25.13 -5.61
N LEU A 54 -6.83 -26.02 -5.57
CA LEU A 54 -6.94 -27.34 -6.20
C LEU A 54 -7.86 -28.30 -5.43
N THR A 55 -8.01 -28.12 -4.11
CA THR A 55 -8.81 -29.02 -3.26
C THR A 55 -10.27 -28.56 -3.14
N LYS A 56 -10.49 -27.25 -3.00
CA LYS A 56 -11.83 -26.66 -2.74
C LYS A 56 -12.36 -25.85 -3.93
N GLY A 57 -11.56 -25.66 -4.97
CA GLY A 57 -11.89 -24.78 -6.07
C GLY A 57 -12.83 -25.37 -7.10
N ASP A 58 -13.57 -24.52 -7.77
CA ASP A 58 -14.42 -24.83 -8.89
C ASP A 58 -13.62 -24.87 -10.19
N LEU A 59 -13.68 -26.01 -10.89
CA LEU A 59 -13.06 -26.15 -12.21
C LEU A 59 -13.88 -25.38 -13.25
N LYS A 60 -13.24 -24.45 -13.91
CA LYS A 60 -13.73 -23.72 -15.05
C LYS A 60 -12.97 -24.15 -16.32
N ALA A 61 -13.31 -23.59 -17.48
CA ALA A 61 -12.60 -23.90 -18.72
C ALA A 61 -11.13 -23.42 -18.66
N GLY A 62 -10.21 -24.34 -18.29
CA GLY A 62 -8.77 -24.09 -18.26
C GLY A 62 -8.17 -23.52 -16.97
N PHE A 63 -8.97 -23.25 -15.94
CA PHE A 63 -8.49 -22.81 -14.62
C PHE A 63 -9.35 -23.36 -13.48
N VAL A 64 -8.79 -23.34 -12.28
CA VAL A 64 -9.50 -23.61 -11.02
C VAL A 64 -9.49 -22.35 -10.20
N GLN A 65 -10.59 -22.01 -9.54
CA GLN A 65 -10.67 -20.85 -8.66
C GLN A 65 -11.30 -21.21 -7.32
N ALA A 66 -10.84 -20.56 -6.25
CA ALA A 66 -11.42 -20.69 -4.92
C ALA A 66 -11.43 -19.35 -4.18
N ASP A 67 -12.36 -19.23 -3.24
CA ASP A 67 -12.38 -18.15 -2.27
C ASP A 67 -11.30 -18.43 -1.20
N VAL A 68 -10.40 -17.46 -1.00
CA VAL A 68 -9.32 -17.50 0.00
C VAL A 68 -9.42 -16.37 1.01
N THR A 69 -10.60 -15.77 1.12
CA THR A 69 -10.85 -14.58 1.95
C THR A 69 -10.44 -14.79 3.40
N GLU A 70 -10.81 -15.91 4.02
CA GLU A 70 -10.45 -16.20 5.42
C GLU A 70 -8.95 -16.17 5.66
N TYR A 71 -8.19 -16.83 4.77
CA TYR A 71 -6.73 -16.83 4.85
C TYR A 71 -6.13 -15.43 4.70
N VAL A 72 -6.67 -14.62 3.79
CA VAL A 72 -6.18 -13.25 3.58
C VAL A 72 -6.56 -12.35 4.75
N LEU A 73 -7.71 -12.53 5.38
CA LEU A 73 -8.11 -11.74 6.57
C LEU A 73 -7.14 -11.95 7.75
N GLU A 74 -6.61 -13.16 7.96
CA GLU A 74 -5.56 -13.40 8.96
C GLU A 74 -4.30 -12.58 8.66
N ILE A 75 -3.90 -12.56 7.38
CA ILE A 75 -2.75 -11.75 6.92
C ILE A 75 -3.01 -10.27 7.15
N MET A 76 -4.20 -9.77 6.82
CA MET A 76 -4.55 -8.36 7.03
C MET A 76 -4.53 -7.96 8.49
N THR A 77 -4.98 -8.82 9.41
CA THR A 77 -4.92 -8.57 10.85
C THR A 77 -3.47 -8.35 11.31
N ASN A 78 -2.55 -9.19 10.86
CA ASN A 78 -1.13 -9.03 11.19
C ASN A 78 -0.52 -7.78 10.54
N LEU A 79 -0.94 -7.44 9.31
CA LEU A 79 -0.51 -6.22 8.63
C LEU A 79 -0.94 -4.96 9.41
N GLN A 80 -2.17 -4.92 9.93
CA GLN A 80 -2.67 -3.84 10.77
C GLN A 80 -1.76 -3.60 11.99
N GLU A 81 -1.39 -4.68 12.70
CA GLU A 81 -0.48 -4.59 13.84
C GLU A 81 0.92 -4.07 13.45
N VAL A 82 1.43 -4.50 12.28
CA VAL A 82 2.72 -4.03 11.76
C VAL A 82 2.67 -2.54 11.44
N ILE A 83 1.61 -2.05 10.80
CA ILE A 83 1.42 -0.63 10.48
C ILE A 83 1.54 0.22 11.75
N VAL A 84 0.83 -0.15 12.82
CA VAL A 84 0.88 0.57 14.10
C VAL A 84 2.29 0.49 14.72
N ARG A 85 2.85 -0.71 14.80
CA ARG A 85 4.15 -0.96 15.46
C ARG A 85 5.31 -0.24 14.77
N GLN A 86 5.25 -0.09 13.46
CA GLN A 86 6.27 0.59 12.67
C GLN A 86 6.11 2.12 12.64
N GLY A 87 5.07 2.65 13.29
CA GLY A 87 4.81 4.09 13.35
C GLY A 87 4.23 4.67 12.05
N TYR A 88 3.53 3.85 11.26
CA TYR A 88 2.76 4.32 10.10
C TYR A 88 1.33 4.72 10.47
N ASP A 89 0.94 4.50 11.71
CA ASP A 89 -0.32 4.93 12.26
C ASP A 89 -0.17 5.32 13.73
N PRO A 90 -0.07 6.63 14.04
CA PRO A 90 -0.08 7.76 13.10
C PRO A 90 1.26 7.97 12.37
N LEU A 91 1.20 8.46 11.12
CA LEU A 91 2.35 8.81 10.30
C LEU A 91 2.51 10.34 10.24
N GLU A 92 3.69 10.85 10.60
CA GLU A 92 4.04 12.26 10.46
C GLU A 92 4.19 12.63 8.96
N LEU A 93 3.52 13.68 8.55
CA LEU A 93 3.55 14.21 7.19
C LEU A 93 4.44 15.46 7.11
N SER A 94 5.06 15.67 5.96
CA SER A 94 5.93 16.83 5.74
C SER A 94 5.17 18.15 5.80
N ASP A 95 5.85 19.18 6.24
CA ASP A 95 5.40 20.56 6.07
C ASP A 95 5.39 20.92 4.57
N GLU A 96 4.36 21.64 4.13
CA GLU A 96 4.17 22.02 2.74
C GLU A 96 3.83 23.50 2.57
N THR A 97 4.26 24.06 1.45
CA THR A 97 3.85 25.40 1.04
C THR A 97 3.37 25.40 -0.40
N ILE A 98 2.07 25.65 -0.58
CA ILE A 98 1.40 25.69 -1.87
C ILE A 98 1.28 27.14 -2.30
N LYS A 99 1.85 27.47 -3.46
CA LYS A 99 1.67 28.78 -4.08
C LYS A 99 0.31 28.86 -4.75
N LEU A 100 -0.45 29.86 -4.39
CA LEU A 100 -1.72 30.23 -5.00
C LEU A 100 -1.56 31.58 -5.70
N PHE A 101 -2.42 31.90 -6.63
CA PHE A 101 -2.49 33.24 -7.14
C PHE A 101 -3.84 33.89 -6.75
N PRO A 102 -3.82 34.98 -5.97
CA PRO A 102 -2.67 35.70 -5.40
C PRO A 102 -2.41 35.31 -3.93
N GLY A 103 -1.44 34.41 -3.67
CA GLY A 103 -1.10 34.08 -2.28
C GLY A 103 -0.39 32.75 -2.08
N SER A 104 -0.54 32.16 -0.88
CA SER A 104 0.01 30.87 -0.51
C SER A 104 -0.75 30.23 0.64
N VAL A 105 -0.70 28.90 0.72
CA VAL A 105 -1.08 28.11 1.89
C VAL A 105 0.15 27.36 2.39
N THR A 106 0.46 27.52 3.66
CA THR A 106 1.51 26.74 4.34
C THR A 106 0.85 25.79 5.30
N LEU A 107 1.20 24.51 5.21
CA LEU A 107 0.76 23.41 6.06
C LEU A 107 1.91 23.00 6.97
N LYS A 108 1.64 22.75 8.24
CA LYS A 108 2.61 22.32 9.24
C LYS A 108 2.02 21.28 10.17
N ASN A 109 2.90 20.55 10.85
CA ASN A 109 2.52 19.57 11.86
C ASN A 109 1.48 18.57 11.33
N GLY A 110 1.73 18.03 10.14
CA GLY A 110 0.83 17.13 9.47
C GLY A 110 0.86 15.72 10.05
N TRP A 111 -0.30 15.09 10.18
CA TRP A 111 -0.44 13.70 10.58
C TRP A 111 -1.44 12.97 9.71
N LEU A 112 -1.14 11.71 9.41
CA LEU A 112 -2.09 10.75 8.84
C LEU A 112 -2.32 9.66 9.88
N SER A 113 -3.59 9.42 10.18
CA SER A 113 -4.04 8.38 11.13
C SER A 113 -5.02 7.43 10.47
N ASP A 114 -5.32 6.34 11.16
CA ASP A 114 -6.26 5.29 10.76
C ASP A 114 -5.82 4.49 9.52
N ALA A 115 -4.53 4.53 9.16
CA ALA A 115 -3.96 3.66 8.12
C ALA A 115 -4.05 2.17 8.49
N SER A 116 -4.07 1.85 9.78
CA SER A 116 -4.28 0.50 10.31
C SER A 116 -5.70 -0.02 10.14
N THR A 117 -6.64 0.81 9.65
CA THR A 117 -8.00 0.34 9.27
C THR A 117 -8.04 -0.39 7.92
N ILE A 118 -6.88 -0.68 7.34
CA ILE A 118 -6.74 -1.47 6.11
C ILE A 118 -7.41 -2.84 6.25
N THR A 119 -8.21 -3.22 5.27
CA THR A 119 -8.90 -4.53 5.24
C THR A 119 -9.21 -4.92 3.79
N VAL A 120 -9.81 -6.09 3.59
CA VAL A 120 -10.38 -6.45 2.28
C VAL A 120 -11.81 -5.91 2.16
N SER A 121 -12.15 -5.39 0.97
CA SER A 121 -13.47 -4.80 0.71
C SER A 121 -14.48 -5.78 0.10
N ASP A 122 -14.01 -6.95 -0.34
CA ASP A 122 -14.81 -7.96 -1.02
C ASP A 122 -14.13 -9.33 -0.90
N SER A 123 -14.75 -10.39 -1.43
CA SER A 123 -14.15 -11.73 -1.49
C SER A 123 -12.84 -11.74 -2.27
N VAL A 124 -11.85 -12.42 -1.73
CA VAL A 124 -10.55 -12.64 -2.36
C VAL A 124 -10.58 -13.94 -3.14
N ILE A 125 -10.49 -13.83 -4.46
CA ILE A 125 -10.52 -15.00 -5.34
C ILE A 125 -9.11 -15.31 -5.84
N ALA A 126 -8.64 -16.52 -5.52
CA ALA A 126 -7.43 -17.07 -6.10
C ALA A 126 -7.78 -17.92 -7.34
N ARG A 127 -7.02 -17.77 -8.41
CA ARG A 127 -7.20 -18.48 -9.67
C ARG A 127 -5.91 -19.17 -10.06
N TYR A 128 -5.97 -20.48 -10.31
CA TYR A 128 -4.86 -21.26 -10.84
C TYR A 128 -5.13 -21.68 -12.28
N THR A 129 -4.36 -21.16 -13.23
CA THR A 129 -4.44 -21.51 -14.65
C THR A 129 -3.59 -22.76 -14.92
N ILE A 130 -4.24 -23.86 -15.30
CA ILE A 130 -3.63 -25.19 -15.39
C ILE A 130 -2.55 -25.23 -16.48
N SER A 131 -2.81 -24.63 -17.65
CA SER A 131 -1.90 -24.66 -18.81
C SER A 131 -0.60 -23.90 -18.59
N THR A 132 -0.66 -22.75 -17.91
CA THR A 132 0.50 -21.88 -17.63
C THR A 132 1.12 -22.14 -16.26
N LYS A 133 0.41 -22.87 -15.39
CA LYS A 133 0.76 -23.09 -13.97
C LYS A 133 0.95 -21.79 -13.21
N VAL A 134 0.12 -20.79 -13.52
CA VAL A 134 0.11 -19.49 -12.85
C VAL A 134 -1.02 -19.43 -11.84
N LEU A 135 -0.69 -19.02 -10.63
CA LEU A 135 -1.64 -18.66 -9.57
C LEU A 135 -1.73 -17.13 -9.52
N ASP A 136 -2.94 -16.61 -9.67
CA ASP A 136 -3.26 -15.19 -9.56
C ASP A 136 -4.20 -14.97 -8.39
N VAL A 137 -3.95 -13.91 -7.61
CA VAL A 137 -4.79 -13.48 -6.50
C VAL A 137 -5.03 -11.99 -6.63
N VAL A 138 -6.29 -11.59 -6.68
CA VAL A 138 -6.68 -10.17 -6.65
C VAL A 138 -7.11 -9.84 -5.22
N LEU A 139 -6.42 -8.86 -4.62
CA LEU A 139 -6.69 -8.35 -3.27
C LEU A 139 -7.49 -7.04 -3.38
N PRO A 140 -8.80 -7.05 -3.15
CA PRO A 140 -9.62 -5.85 -3.07
C PRO A 140 -9.41 -5.20 -1.69
N ILE A 141 -8.51 -4.23 -1.61
CA ILE A 141 -8.13 -3.55 -0.38
C ILE A 141 -9.00 -2.31 -0.17
N SER A 142 -9.39 -2.05 1.06
CA SER A 142 -10.05 -0.81 1.48
C SER A 142 -9.49 -0.27 2.78
N PHE A 143 -9.69 1.04 2.97
CA PHE A 143 -9.54 1.71 4.26
C PHE A 143 -10.91 2.18 4.70
N ASN A 144 -11.30 1.84 5.93
CA ASN A 144 -12.59 2.28 6.49
C ASN A 144 -12.63 3.79 6.62
N CYS A 145 -11.53 4.35 7.11
CA CYS A 145 -11.32 5.78 7.25
C CYS A 145 -9.82 6.06 7.14
N LEU A 146 -9.45 7.17 6.56
CA LEU A 146 -8.12 7.77 6.68
C LEU A 146 -8.31 9.19 7.16
N LEU A 147 -7.59 9.61 8.19
CA LEU A 147 -7.68 10.92 8.78
C LEU A 147 -6.38 11.69 8.53
N ILE A 148 -6.47 12.84 7.88
CA ILE A 148 -5.33 13.75 7.68
C ILE A 148 -5.59 15.03 8.45
N THR A 149 -4.63 15.46 9.24
CA THR A 149 -4.69 16.73 9.98
C THR A 149 -3.47 17.59 9.67
N TYR A 150 -3.66 18.90 9.64
CA TYR A 150 -2.60 19.89 9.50
C TYR A 150 -2.99 21.21 10.18
N ASP A 151 -2.00 21.90 10.72
CA ASP A 151 -2.10 23.35 10.96
C ASP A 151 -1.91 24.05 9.64
N TYR A 152 -2.70 25.08 9.34
CA TYR A 152 -2.52 25.85 8.11
C TYR A 152 -2.39 27.35 8.36
N VAL A 153 -1.60 27.99 7.51
CA VAL A 153 -1.53 29.45 7.38
C VAL A 153 -1.76 29.84 5.93
N THR A 154 -2.86 30.51 5.67
CA THR A 154 -3.20 31.05 4.35
C THR A 154 -2.90 32.53 4.28
N LYS A 155 -2.18 32.92 3.24
CA LYS A 155 -1.93 34.35 2.90
C LYS A 155 -2.54 34.61 1.54
N ILE A 156 -3.58 35.43 1.49
CA ILE A 156 -4.27 35.82 0.25
C ILE A 156 -4.38 37.35 0.24
N ILE A 157 -3.63 38.00 -0.65
CA ILE A 157 -3.53 39.47 -0.73
C ILE A 157 -3.14 40.08 0.63
N LEU A 158 -4.07 40.70 1.31
CA LEU A 158 -3.86 41.35 2.63
C LEU A 158 -4.39 40.53 3.79
N LEU A 159 -5.01 39.38 3.51
CA LEU A 159 -5.57 38.50 4.52
C LEU A 159 -4.54 37.44 4.94
N ARG A 160 -4.38 37.29 6.24
CA ARG A 160 -3.64 36.16 6.83
C ARG A 160 -4.57 35.42 7.77
N ILE A 161 -4.85 34.16 7.41
CA ILE A 161 -5.75 33.29 8.14
C ILE A 161 -4.92 32.10 8.62
N HIS A 162 -5.16 31.67 9.84
CA HIS A 162 -4.53 30.47 10.41
C HIS A 162 -5.60 29.65 11.14
N GLY A 163 -5.38 28.34 11.18
CA GLY A 163 -6.27 27.40 11.83
C GLY A 163 -5.81 25.98 11.55
N ASP A 164 -6.69 25.04 11.82
CA ASP A 164 -6.47 23.63 11.60
C ASP A 164 -7.37 23.13 10.49
N VAL A 165 -6.90 22.15 9.74
CA VAL A 165 -7.70 21.38 8.79
C VAL A 165 -7.67 19.91 9.19
N GLU A 166 -8.84 19.32 9.23
CA GLU A 166 -9.06 17.88 9.36
C GLU A 166 -9.75 17.40 8.09
N ALA A 167 -9.20 16.35 7.46
CA ALA A 167 -9.80 15.71 6.31
C ALA A 167 -10.04 14.24 6.63
N GLU A 168 -11.30 13.85 6.60
CA GLU A 168 -11.76 12.47 6.77
C GLU A 168 -12.03 11.87 5.40
N ILE A 169 -11.30 10.82 5.02
CA ILE A 169 -11.44 10.11 3.76
C ILE A 169 -12.09 8.77 4.03
N LYS A 170 -13.29 8.55 3.49
CA LYS A 170 -14.07 7.33 3.68
C LYS A 170 -14.15 6.52 2.39
N HIS A 171 -14.22 5.20 2.55
CA HIS A 171 -14.46 4.25 1.46
C HIS A 171 -13.41 4.27 0.35
N PHE A 172 -12.15 4.55 0.72
CA PHE A 172 -11.07 4.42 -0.24
C PHE A 172 -10.82 2.94 -0.57
N LYS A 173 -10.79 2.60 -1.88
CA LYS A 173 -10.65 1.23 -2.36
C LYS A 173 -9.62 1.12 -3.47
N LEU A 174 -8.86 0.05 -3.44
CA LEU A 174 -7.90 -0.31 -4.48
C LEU A 174 -7.82 -1.83 -4.67
N ASP A 175 -7.41 -2.26 -5.86
CA ASP A 175 -7.03 -3.65 -6.11
C ASP A 175 -5.52 -3.76 -6.23
N LEU A 176 -4.98 -4.81 -5.63
CA LEU A 176 -3.61 -5.24 -5.81
C LEU A 176 -3.62 -6.68 -6.34
N GLU A 177 -3.02 -6.91 -7.51
CA GLU A 177 -2.88 -8.24 -8.08
C GLU A 177 -1.51 -8.80 -7.74
N LEU A 178 -1.51 -9.99 -7.18
CA LEU A 178 -0.33 -10.78 -6.84
C LEU A 178 -0.40 -12.12 -7.55
N GLY A 179 0.75 -12.71 -7.86
CA GLY A 179 0.73 -14.04 -8.42
C GLY A 179 2.08 -14.75 -8.35
N PHE A 180 2.02 -16.04 -8.69
CA PHE A 180 3.18 -16.91 -8.72
C PHE A 180 3.12 -17.87 -9.91
N ASN A 181 4.19 -17.91 -10.69
CA ASN A 181 4.33 -18.85 -11.80
C ASN A 181 5.13 -20.08 -11.35
N PHE A 182 4.46 -21.22 -11.21
CA PHE A 182 5.07 -22.50 -10.80
C PHE A 182 5.92 -23.16 -11.89
N SER A 183 5.93 -22.65 -13.12
CA SER A 183 6.83 -23.14 -14.18
C SER A 183 8.18 -22.44 -14.14
N SER A 184 8.21 -21.11 -13.92
CA SER A 184 9.44 -20.34 -13.77
C SER A 184 9.86 -20.14 -12.33
N TYR A 185 9.01 -20.48 -11.37
CA TYR A 185 9.17 -20.24 -9.94
C TYR A 185 9.32 -18.76 -9.56
N HIS A 186 8.67 -17.87 -10.33
CA HIS A 186 8.72 -16.42 -10.09
C HIS A 186 7.40 -15.88 -9.57
N ALA A 187 7.50 -15.03 -8.55
CA ALA A 187 6.40 -14.21 -8.06
C ALA A 187 6.28 -12.92 -8.90
N PHE A 188 5.10 -12.35 -8.95
CA PHE A 188 4.85 -11.04 -9.55
C PHE A 188 3.80 -10.27 -8.75
N ALA A 189 3.81 -8.95 -8.89
CA ALA A 189 2.78 -8.06 -8.36
C ALA A 189 2.53 -6.93 -9.35
N SER A 190 1.27 -6.52 -9.48
CA SER A 190 0.88 -5.32 -10.22
C SER A 190 1.07 -4.07 -9.35
N LYS A 191 0.92 -2.89 -9.97
CA LYS A 191 0.72 -1.66 -9.21
C LYS A 191 -0.69 -1.65 -8.62
N ALA A 192 -0.84 -0.93 -7.49
CA ALA A 192 -2.16 -0.73 -6.90
C ALA A 192 -3.06 0.05 -7.87
N ASN A 193 -4.23 -0.51 -8.13
CA ASN A 193 -5.23 0.08 -9.02
C ASN A 193 -6.34 0.68 -8.18
N VAL A 194 -6.37 2.01 -8.05
CA VAL A 194 -7.40 2.71 -7.29
C VAL A 194 -8.75 2.54 -7.98
N LYS A 195 -9.69 1.90 -7.29
CA LYS A 195 -11.08 1.66 -7.76
C LYS A 195 -12.01 2.78 -7.34
N ASP A 196 -11.84 3.24 -6.11
CA ASP A 196 -12.62 4.35 -5.55
C ASP A 196 -11.69 5.21 -4.69
N SER A 197 -11.60 6.49 -5.03
CA SER A 197 -10.80 7.45 -4.24
C SER A 197 -11.51 7.92 -2.97
N GLY A 198 -12.69 7.41 -2.71
CA GLY A 198 -13.51 7.76 -1.55
C GLY A 198 -14.07 9.18 -1.59
N SER A 199 -14.79 9.51 -0.55
CA SER A 199 -15.26 10.86 -0.27
C SER A 199 -14.34 11.55 0.74
N ILE A 200 -14.03 12.83 0.53
CA ILE A 200 -13.23 13.62 1.46
C ILE A 200 -14.14 14.66 2.12
N ALA A 201 -14.28 14.57 3.44
CA ALA A 201 -14.97 15.56 4.25
C ALA A 201 -13.95 16.45 4.97
N PHE A 202 -14.11 17.76 4.90
CA PHE A 202 -13.22 18.73 5.52
C PHE A 202 -13.86 19.43 6.70
N LYS A 203 -13.08 19.62 7.77
CA LYS A 203 -13.39 20.51 8.88
C LYS A 203 -12.27 21.53 9.00
N PHE A 204 -12.62 22.79 9.08
CA PHE A 204 -11.68 23.91 9.20
C PHE A 204 -11.95 24.70 10.46
N THR A 205 -10.86 25.15 11.12
CA THR A 205 -10.93 26.17 12.17
C THR A 205 -10.36 27.49 11.65
N GLY A 206 -10.62 28.60 12.34
CA GLY A 206 -9.98 29.89 12.07
C GLY A 206 -10.46 30.69 10.85
N LEU A 207 -11.41 30.15 10.06
CA LEU A 207 -11.86 30.79 8.80
C LEU A 207 -12.92 31.89 8.98
N GLY A 208 -13.57 31.94 10.15
CA GLY A 208 -14.70 32.83 10.36
C GLY A 208 -15.84 32.53 9.35
N LEU A 209 -16.45 33.60 8.80
CA LEU A 209 -17.58 33.49 7.84
C LEU A 209 -17.17 33.69 6.37
N LEU A 210 -15.91 33.36 6.00
CA LEU A 210 -15.41 33.61 4.64
C LEU A 210 -15.62 32.40 3.73
N ASP A 211 -16.86 32.17 3.28
CA ASP A 211 -17.23 31.01 2.44
C ASP A 211 -16.35 30.86 1.18
N TRP A 212 -15.97 31.97 0.54
CA TRP A 212 -15.13 31.92 -0.65
C TRP A 212 -13.71 31.37 -0.37
N VAL A 213 -13.17 31.67 0.83
CA VAL A 213 -11.87 31.11 1.27
C VAL A 213 -12.02 29.62 1.52
N ILE A 214 -13.10 29.20 2.15
CA ILE A 214 -13.39 27.78 2.39
C ILE A 214 -13.42 27.02 1.06
N ASN A 215 -14.19 27.48 0.09
CA ASN A 215 -14.29 26.85 -1.22
C ASN A 215 -12.94 26.77 -1.95
N LEU A 216 -12.12 27.82 -1.86
CA LEU A 216 -10.77 27.81 -2.43
C LEU A 216 -9.89 26.75 -1.75
N LEU A 217 -9.89 26.70 -0.42
CA LEU A 217 -9.10 25.75 0.36
C LEU A 217 -9.55 24.30 0.13
N ILE A 218 -10.85 24.04 0.03
CA ILE A 218 -11.37 22.71 -0.29
C ILE A 218 -10.79 22.20 -1.62
N GLY A 219 -10.79 23.01 -2.66
CA GLY A 219 -10.23 22.64 -3.97
C GLY A 219 -8.73 22.31 -3.90
N VAL A 220 -7.97 23.14 -3.20
CA VAL A 220 -6.52 22.95 -3.01
C VAL A 220 -6.25 21.67 -2.20
N PHE A 221 -6.91 21.53 -1.06
CA PHE A 221 -6.67 20.38 -0.17
C PHE A 221 -7.18 19.06 -0.73
N THR A 222 -8.27 19.06 -1.50
CA THR A 222 -8.71 17.85 -2.19
C THR A 222 -7.62 17.29 -3.10
N THR A 223 -6.99 18.14 -3.89
CA THR A 223 -5.90 17.72 -4.79
C THR A 223 -4.68 17.26 -4.01
N LEU A 224 -4.29 18.02 -2.99
CA LEU A 224 -3.14 17.73 -2.15
C LEU A 224 -3.30 16.40 -1.40
N PHE A 225 -4.42 16.22 -0.72
CA PHE A 225 -4.64 15.04 0.13
C PHE A 225 -4.82 13.76 -0.68
N ARG A 226 -5.38 13.84 -1.89
CA ARG A 226 -5.32 12.70 -2.84
C ARG A 226 -3.88 12.32 -3.16
N GLY A 227 -2.99 13.29 -3.36
CA GLY A 227 -1.57 13.03 -3.57
C GLY A 227 -0.90 12.37 -2.35
N ILE A 228 -1.21 12.85 -1.14
CA ILE A 228 -0.71 12.23 0.12
C ILE A 228 -1.17 10.79 0.21
N ILE A 229 -2.44 10.50 0.00
CA ILE A 229 -2.99 9.14 0.09
C ILE A 229 -2.28 8.20 -0.90
N LEU A 230 -2.13 8.62 -2.16
CA LEU A 230 -1.43 7.81 -3.16
C LEU A 230 0.04 7.55 -2.77
N SER A 231 0.70 8.53 -2.16
CA SER A 231 2.07 8.37 -1.66
C SER A 231 2.16 7.39 -0.50
N VAL A 232 1.20 7.45 0.41
CA VAL A 232 1.10 6.53 1.54
C VAL A 232 0.82 5.11 1.06
N ILE A 233 -0.09 4.93 0.09
CA ILE A 233 -0.36 3.62 -0.52
C ILE A 233 0.91 3.04 -1.15
N ASN A 234 1.63 3.85 -1.92
CA ASN A 234 2.90 3.41 -2.50
C ASN A 234 3.89 2.98 -1.41
N LEU A 235 3.96 3.74 -0.32
CA LEU A 235 4.87 3.49 0.79
C LEU A 235 4.55 2.22 1.57
N ILE A 236 3.28 2.05 2.00
CA ILE A 236 2.89 0.97 2.92
C ILE A 236 2.42 -0.30 2.21
N ILE A 237 2.13 -0.25 0.91
CA ILE A 237 1.64 -1.38 0.11
C ILE A 237 2.57 -1.69 -1.06
N GLU A 238 2.66 -0.79 -2.06
CA GLU A 238 3.34 -1.10 -3.32
C GLU A 238 4.84 -1.37 -3.13
N SER A 239 5.57 -0.48 -2.48
CA SER A 239 7.03 -0.61 -2.33
C SER A 239 7.44 -1.85 -1.53
N PRO A 240 6.81 -2.16 -0.38
CA PRO A 240 7.05 -3.41 0.33
C PRO A 240 6.76 -4.65 -0.52
N VAL A 241 5.62 -4.69 -1.18
CA VAL A 241 5.23 -5.83 -2.03
C VAL A 241 6.22 -6.06 -3.17
N GLN A 242 6.62 -5.01 -3.89
CA GLN A 242 7.60 -5.11 -4.97
C GLN A 242 8.99 -5.55 -4.47
N SER A 243 9.40 -5.07 -3.29
CA SER A 243 10.66 -5.47 -2.66
C SER A 243 10.66 -6.96 -2.32
N ILE A 244 9.56 -7.47 -1.81
CA ILE A 244 9.39 -8.89 -1.46
C ILE A 244 9.42 -9.76 -2.72
N VAL A 245 8.64 -9.39 -3.74
CA VAL A 245 8.62 -10.10 -5.02
C VAL A 245 10.03 -10.18 -5.60
N SER A 246 10.77 -9.07 -5.57
CA SER A 246 12.15 -9.01 -6.05
C SER A 246 13.09 -9.89 -5.22
N ALA A 247 12.96 -9.88 -3.90
CA ALA A 247 13.79 -10.70 -3.01
C ALA A 247 13.54 -12.21 -3.22
N ILE A 248 12.29 -12.62 -3.39
CA ILE A 248 11.92 -14.01 -3.69
C ILE A 248 12.54 -14.44 -5.02
N ASN A 249 12.32 -13.65 -6.07
CA ASN A 249 12.80 -13.99 -7.40
C ASN A 249 14.34 -14.08 -7.42
N ASN A 250 15.04 -13.15 -6.79
CA ASN A 250 16.50 -13.20 -6.66
C ASN A 250 17.00 -14.44 -5.91
N ALA A 251 16.32 -14.83 -4.82
CA ALA A 251 16.68 -16.04 -4.07
C ALA A 251 16.48 -17.30 -4.91
N ILE A 252 15.42 -17.37 -5.68
CA ILE A 252 15.14 -18.50 -6.59
C ILE A 252 16.18 -18.56 -7.69
N ASP A 253 16.51 -17.44 -8.32
CA ASP A 253 17.53 -17.38 -9.37
C ASP A 253 18.91 -17.84 -8.88
N GLN A 254 19.32 -17.44 -7.68
CA GLN A 254 20.56 -17.91 -7.05
C GLN A 254 20.56 -19.42 -6.82
N LEU A 255 19.46 -20.00 -6.35
CA LEU A 255 19.32 -21.43 -6.15
C LEU A 255 19.39 -22.21 -7.47
N LEU A 256 18.76 -21.71 -8.52
CA LEU A 256 18.77 -22.33 -9.85
C LEU A 256 20.17 -22.26 -10.50
N GLN A 257 20.89 -21.15 -10.36
CA GLN A 257 22.26 -20.97 -10.86
C GLN A 257 23.25 -21.90 -10.13
N ASN A 258 23.18 -22.00 -8.81
CA ASN A 258 24.06 -22.87 -8.02
C ASN A 258 23.88 -24.35 -8.36
N ASN A 259 22.63 -24.78 -8.67
CA ASN A 259 22.36 -26.14 -9.10
C ASN A 259 22.87 -26.43 -10.52
N SER A 260 22.92 -25.43 -11.41
CA SER A 260 23.46 -25.62 -12.77
C SER A 260 25.00 -25.73 -12.80
N THR A 261 25.69 -25.04 -11.90
CA THR A 261 27.16 -25.12 -11.77
C THR A 261 27.62 -26.42 -11.10
N ALA A 262 26.83 -27.00 -10.22
CA ALA A 262 27.15 -28.29 -9.59
C ALA A 262 27.05 -29.51 -10.52
N SER A 263 26.36 -29.38 -11.66
CA SER A 263 26.18 -30.48 -12.65
C SER A 263 27.24 -30.56 -13.73
N VAL A 264 28.25 -29.70 -13.73
CA VAL A 264 29.33 -29.64 -14.74
C VAL A 264 30.65 -30.24 -14.26
N THR A 265 30.70 -30.79 -13.05
CA THR A 265 31.93 -31.39 -12.49
C THR A 265 31.80 -32.94 -12.40
N TYR A 266 31.71 -33.60 -13.55
CA TYR A 266 31.98 -35.04 -13.70
C TYR A 266 32.68 -35.32 -15.03
#